data_0c1c7425fcc0a7aed350b65fd525fcd4
#
_entry.id   0c1c7425fcc0a7aed350b65fd525fcd4
#
_cell.length_a   1.000
_cell.length_b   1.000
_cell.length_c   1.000
_cell.angle_alpha   90.00
_cell.angle_beta   90.00
_cell.angle_gamma   90.00
#
_symmetry.space_group_name_H-M   'P 1'
#
loop_
_entity.id
_entity.type
_entity.pdbx_description
1 polymer ?
#
loop_
_entity_poly.entity_id
_entity_poly.type
_entity_poly.pdbx_seq_one_letter_code
_entity_poly.pdbx_strand_id
1 'polypeptide(L)'
;MNFRHRSYQSELLDQPDIPFEDIQRNMEELNFINTWLGGHAITLTGVEALVNARQPITICEIGCGGGDNLVAIQKWCKKKNIPVAFIGIDINPHCIDVASKRTLSNIQLIHSDYKDAQLEKQPDIIFSSLFCHHFSDREMVKQLQWMKSNARLGFFINDLHRHKVAYYSIKVLTKMFSNSYLVKHDAPLSVARGFTKDEWLQFFNFAGISNYSIEWKWAFRWLVVYKNADTRNIKPE
;
A
#
# COMPACT_ATOMS: atom_id res chain seq x y z
N MET A 1 6.57 -12.52 -22.30
CA MET A 1 6.82 -12.30 -20.88
C MET A 1 6.59 -13.58 -20.09
N ASN A 2 7.52 -13.92 -19.19
CA ASN A 2 7.38 -15.12 -18.35
C ASN A 2 6.74 -14.71 -17.00
N PHE A 3 5.55 -15.27 -16.68
CA PHE A 3 4.85 -14.97 -15.43
C PHE A 3 5.13 -16.00 -14.31
N ARG A 4 6.04 -16.95 -14.54
CA ARG A 4 6.47 -17.91 -13.51
C ARG A 4 7.32 -17.24 -12.44
N HIS A 5 8.09 -16.21 -12.82
CA HIS A 5 8.97 -15.45 -11.93
C HIS A 5 8.60 -13.98 -11.94
N ARG A 6 8.86 -13.30 -10.85
CA ARG A 6 8.67 -11.84 -10.73
C ARG A 6 9.62 -11.11 -11.67
N SER A 7 9.16 -10.01 -12.25
CA SER A 7 10.04 -9.05 -12.89
C SER A 7 10.73 -8.20 -11.82
N TYR A 8 12.01 -7.92 -12.00
CA TYR A 8 12.78 -6.98 -11.18
C TYR A 8 13.24 -5.77 -11.99
N GLN A 9 12.63 -5.56 -13.15
CA GLN A 9 12.85 -4.36 -13.96
C GLN A 9 12.39 -3.13 -13.18
N SER A 10 13.20 -2.06 -13.16
CA SER A 10 12.82 -0.80 -12.51
C SER A 10 11.70 -0.11 -13.29
N GLU A 11 10.77 0.49 -12.57
CA GLU A 11 9.74 1.35 -13.16
C GLU A 11 10.34 2.69 -13.58
N LEU A 12 9.73 3.35 -14.53
CA LEU A 12 10.18 4.69 -14.95
C LEU A 12 9.99 5.69 -13.79
N LEU A 13 8.93 5.52 -13.00
CA LEU A 13 8.65 6.38 -11.84
C LEU A 13 9.76 6.32 -10.77
N ASP A 14 10.58 5.25 -10.74
CA ASP A 14 11.71 5.11 -9.81
C ASP A 14 12.93 5.94 -10.25
N GLN A 15 12.91 6.60 -11.41
CA GLN A 15 14.03 7.40 -11.91
C GLN A 15 14.07 8.79 -11.24
N PRO A 16 15.27 9.35 -10.99
CA PRO A 16 15.39 10.60 -10.22
C PRO A 16 14.95 11.87 -10.97
N ASP A 17 14.99 11.86 -12.29
CA ASP A 17 14.86 13.08 -13.12
C ASP A 17 13.51 13.24 -13.81
N ILE A 18 12.42 12.73 -13.20
CA ILE A 18 11.08 12.86 -13.77
C ILE A 18 10.49 14.23 -13.44
N PRO A 19 9.97 14.99 -14.46
CA PRO A 19 9.29 16.25 -14.19
C PRO A 19 8.11 16.10 -13.23
N PHE A 20 7.94 17.07 -12.36
CA PHE A 20 6.86 17.06 -11.35
C PHE A 20 5.48 16.91 -11.97
N GLU A 21 5.21 17.56 -13.09
CA GLU A 21 3.94 17.51 -13.81
C GLU A 21 3.62 16.09 -14.30
N ASP A 22 4.64 15.32 -14.70
CA ASP A 22 4.48 13.94 -15.15
C ASP A 22 4.20 13.01 -13.96
N ILE A 23 4.86 13.24 -12.81
CA ILE A 23 4.59 12.53 -11.56
C ILE A 23 3.17 12.82 -11.10
N GLN A 24 2.76 14.09 -11.08
CA GLN A 24 1.39 14.48 -10.68
C GLN A 24 0.35 13.81 -11.56
N ARG A 25 0.50 13.88 -12.88
CA ARG A 25 -0.41 13.22 -13.84
C ARG A 25 -0.46 11.70 -13.62
N ASN A 26 0.70 11.08 -13.40
CA ASN A 26 0.79 9.65 -13.10
C ASN A 26 -0.03 9.31 -11.84
N MET A 27 0.10 10.08 -10.77
CA MET A 27 -0.63 9.85 -9.53
C MET A 27 -2.14 10.03 -9.71
N GLU A 28 -2.57 11.05 -10.45
CA GLU A 28 -4.00 11.29 -10.75
C GLU A 28 -4.61 10.12 -11.54
N GLU A 29 -3.92 9.64 -12.57
CA GLU A 29 -4.39 8.51 -13.36
C GLU A 29 -4.35 7.19 -12.59
N LEU A 30 -3.31 6.94 -11.78
CA LEU A 30 -3.25 5.77 -10.90
C LEU A 30 -4.36 5.79 -9.85
N ASN A 31 -4.65 6.95 -9.26
CA ASN A 31 -5.76 7.09 -8.32
C ASN A 31 -7.11 6.79 -9.01
N PHE A 32 -7.31 7.28 -10.24
CA PHE A 32 -8.49 6.97 -11.04
C PHE A 32 -8.63 5.45 -11.26
N ILE A 33 -7.56 4.80 -11.77
CA ILE A 33 -7.53 3.35 -12.00
C ILE A 33 -7.80 2.60 -10.70
N ASN A 34 -7.14 2.99 -9.61
CA ASN A 34 -7.27 2.37 -8.30
C ASN A 34 -8.71 2.48 -7.74
N THR A 35 -9.34 3.63 -7.94
CA THR A 35 -10.74 3.87 -7.56
C THR A 35 -11.69 2.95 -8.34
N TRP A 36 -11.58 2.93 -9.66
CA TRP A 36 -12.47 2.16 -10.54
C TRP A 36 -12.29 0.65 -10.41
N LEU A 37 -11.06 0.19 -10.16
CA LEU A 37 -10.77 -1.23 -9.92
C LEU A 37 -10.97 -1.65 -8.46
N GLY A 38 -11.52 -0.79 -7.61
CA GLY A 38 -11.89 -1.12 -6.24
C GLY A 38 -10.72 -1.20 -5.26
N GLY A 39 -9.55 -0.65 -5.60
CA GLY A 39 -8.36 -0.72 -4.74
C GLY A 39 -8.56 -0.05 -3.38
N HIS A 40 -9.24 1.10 -3.33
CA HIS A 40 -9.56 1.75 -2.06
C HIS A 40 -10.55 0.91 -1.21
N ALA A 41 -11.49 0.19 -1.82
CA ALA A 41 -12.39 -0.70 -1.08
C ALA A 41 -11.62 -1.86 -0.43
N ILE A 42 -10.60 -2.39 -1.11
CA ILE A 42 -9.71 -3.43 -0.55
C ILE A 42 -8.92 -2.86 0.63
N THR A 43 -8.37 -1.65 0.50
CA THR A 43 -7.68 -0.95 1.60
C THR A 43 -8.60 -0.77 2.81
N LEU A 44 -9.85 -0.34 2.59
CA LEU A 44 -10.84 -0.22 3.67
C LEU A 44 -11.17 -1.57 4.33
N THR A 45 -11.22 -2.66 3.56
CA THR A 45 -11.38 -4.02 4.12
C THR A 45 -10.21 -4.38 5.02
N GLY A 46 -8.98 -4.02 4.65
CA GLY A 46 -7.78 -4.22 5.48
C GLY A 46 -7.86 -3.43 6.79
N VAL A 47 -8.27 -2.17 6.74
CA VAL A 47 -8.50 -1.36 7.95
C VAL A 47 -9.58 -1.99 8.84
N GLU A 48 -10.74 -2.34 8.26
CA GLU A 48 -11.86 -2.94 9.00
C GLU A 48 -11.49 -4.25 9.69
N ALA A 49 -10.59 -5.03 9.09
CA ALA A 49 -10.10 -6.27 9.68
C ALA A 49 -9.29 -6.05 10.97
N LEU A 50 -8.69 -4.88 11.17
CA LEU A 50 -7.78 -4.58 12.28
C LEU A 50 -8.38 -3.62 13.31
N VAL A 51 -9.36 -2.82 12.92
CA VAL A 51 -9.97 -1.82 13.81
C VAL A 51 -10.92 -2.50 14.78
N ASN A 52 -10.68 -2.30 16.08
CA ASN A 52 -11.66 -2.55 17.15
C ASN A 52 -12.46 -1.26 17.41
N ALA A 53 -13.79 -1.33 17.29
CA ALA A 53 -14.69 -0.21 17.22
C ALA A 53 -14.48 0.88 18.29
N ARG A 54 -14.52 2.16 17.87
CA ARG A 54 -14.73 3.40 18.65
C ARG A 54 -13.55 3.98 19.43
N GLN A 55 -12.39 3.36 19.48
CA GLN A 55 -11.21 3.98 20.09
C GLN A 55 -10.45 4.80 19.06
N PRO A 56 -9.78 5.90 19.47
CA PRO A 56 -8.85 6.62 18.61
C PRO A 56 -7.77 5.70 18.07
N ILE A 57 -7.48 5.80 16.78
CA ILE A 57 -6.47 4.96 16.11
C ILE A 57 -5.47 5.82 15.34
N THR A 58 -4.24 5.36 15.27
CA THR A 58 -3.19 5.92 14.40
C THR A 58 -2.89 4.94 13.28
N ILE A 59 -3.02 5.38 12.04
CA ILE A 59 -2.80 4.56 10.85
C ILE A 59 -1.61 5.12 10.06
N CYS A 60 -0.64 4.26 9.76
CA CYS A 60 0.56 4.60 9.00
C CYS A 60 0.51 3.92 7.63
N GLU A 61 0.66 4.70 6.55
CA GLU A 61 0.88 4.19 5.19
C GLU A 61 2.35 4.35 4.81
N ILE A 62 3.02 3.25 4.46
CA ILE A 62 4.35 3.27 3.86
C ILE A 62 4.23 3.24 2.34
N GLY A 63 4.97 4.12 1.64
CA GLY A 63 4.76 4.40 0.23
C GLY A 63 3.41 5.08 0.00
N CYS A 64 3.13 6.17 0.74
CA CYS A 64 1.80 6.79 0.74
C CYS A 64 1.46 7.54 -0.54
N GLY A 65 2.44 7.78 -1.42
CA GLY A 65 2.22 8.55 -2.65
C GLY A 65 1.53 9.89 -2.38
N GLY A 66 0.50 10.19 -3.13
CA GLY A 66 -0.32 11.40 -2.95
C GLY A 66 -1.36 11.33 -1.85
N GLY A 67 -1.35 10.32 -0.97
CA GLY A 67 -2.24 10.21 0.18
C GLY A 67 -3.68 9.80 -0.14
N ASP A 68 -3.97 9.26 -1.31
CA ASP A 68 -5.33 8.95 -1.76
C ASP A 68 -6.03 7.90 -0.89
N ASN A 69 -5.30 6.87 -0.44
CA ASN A 69 -5.82 5.88 0.49
C ASN A 69 -6.13 6.51 1.86
N LEU A 70 -5.27 7.40 2.35
CA LEU A 70 -5.49 8.08 3.64
C LEU A 70 -6.75 8.93 3.59
N VAL A 71 -7.02 9.61 2.46
CA VAL A 71 -8.29 10.34 2.22
C VAL A 71 -9.49 9.38 2.24
N ALA A 72 -9.38 8.23 1.59
CA ALA A 72 -10.45 7.23 1.58
C ALA A 72 -10.73 6.69 3.00
N ILE A 73 -9.67 6.39 3.76
CA ILE A 73 -9.77 5.93 5.14
C ILE A 73 -10.36 7.02 6.04
N GLN A 74 -9.95 8.29 5.90
CA GLN A 74 -10.53 9.40 6.66
C GLN A 74 -12.05 9.51 6.47
N LYS A 75 -12.50 9.42 5.22
CA LYS A 75 -13.95 9.44 4.90
C LYS A 75 -14.69 8.27 5.54
N TRP A 76 -14.09 7.08 5.53
CA TRP A 76 -14.65 5.87 6.13
C TRP A 76 -14.70 6.00 7.66
N CYS A 77 -13.61 6.42 8.31
CA CYS A 77 -13.53 6.65 9.75
C CYS A 77 -14.58 7.68 10.22
N LYS A 78 -14.73 8.78 9.46
CA LYS A 78 -15.75 9.81 9.74
C LYS A 78 -17.17 9.24 9.73
N LYS A 79 -17.50 8.37 8.75
CA LYS A 79 -18.82 7.70 8.69
C LYS A 79 -19.04 6.73 9.85
N LYS A 80 -17.99 6.15 10.39
CA LYS A 80 -18.05 5.20 11.53
C LYS A 80 -17.88 5.89 12.89
N ASN A 81 -17.67 7.21 12.93
CA ASN A 81 -17.35 7.98 14.13
C ASN A 81 -16.10 7.45 14.87
N ILE A 82 -15.05 7.11 14.13
CA ILE A 82 -13.78 6.65 14.66
C ILE A 82 -12.78 7.81 14.58
N PRO A 83 -12.27 8.32 15.71
CA PRO A 83 -11.18 9.30 15.70
C PRO A 83 -9.92 8.67 15.10
N VAL A 84 -9.29 9.34 14.13
CA VAL A 84 -8.12 8.81 13.45
C VAL A 84 -7.04 9.88 13.30
N ALA A 85 -5.78 9.47 13.52
CA ALA A 85 -4.59 10.19 13.14
C ALA A 85 -3.85 9.40 12.05
N PHE A 86 -3.13 10.11 11.19
CA PHE A 86 -2.43 9.50 10.07
C PHE A 86 -0.93 9.79 10.10
N ILE A 87 -0.17 8.82 9.61
CA ILE A 87 1.23 8.97 9.25
C ILE A 87 1.37 8.52 7.80
N GLY A 88 1.89 9.37 6.94
CA GLY A 88 2.23 9.03 5.56
C GLY A 88 3.73 9.10 5.37
N ILE A 89 4.35 8.02 4.90
CA ILE A 89 5.79 7.94 4.63
C ILE A 89 5.99 7.69 3.15
N ASP A 90 6.81 8.51 2.51
CA ASP A 90 7.22 8.30 1.12
C ASP A 90 8.66 8.79 0.91
N ILE A 91 9.41 8.09 0.06
CA ILE A 91 10.79 8.47 -0.26
C ILE A 91 10.85 9.57 -1.33
N ASN A 92 9.76 9.76 -2.08
CA ASN A 92 9.70 10.76 -3.13
C ASN A 92 9.14 12.09 -2.57
N PRO A 93 9.93 13.19 -2.57
CA PRO A 93 9.49 14.48 -2.05
C PRO A 93 8.27 15.02 -2.79
N HIS A 94 8.15 14.78 -4.09
CA HIS A 94 7.00 15.22 -4.89
C HIS A 94 5.69 14.53 -4.46
N CYS A 95 5.77 13.27 -4.04
CA CYS A 95 4.63 12.55 -3.46
C CYS A 95 4.16 13.22 -2.16
N ILE A 96 5.11 13.57 -1.28
CA ILE A 96 4.83 14.29 -0.03
C ILE A 96 4.22 15.67 -0.32
N ASP A 97 4.73 16.40 -1.31
CA ASP A 97 4.18 17.69 -1.73
C ASP A 97 2.73 17.58 -2.20
N VAL A 98 2.39 16.54 -2.97
CA VAL A 98 1.01 16.29 -3.39
C VAL A 98 0.13 15.88 -2.21
N ALA A 99 0.62 15.00 -1.33
CA ALA A 99 -0.12 14.56 -0.14
C ALA A 99 -0.40 15.72 0.83
N SER A 100 0.54 16.68 0.98
CA SER A 100 0.39 17.86 1.85
C SER A 100 -0.75 18.79 1.43
N LYS A 101 -1.11 18.78 0.16
CA LYS A 101 -2.21 19.58 -0.41
C LYS A 101 -3.58 18.93 -0.21
N ARG A 102 -3.62 17.68 0.31
CA ARG A 102 -4.88 16.98 0.59
C ARG A 102 -5.55 17.50 1.85
N THR A 103 -6.88 17.52 1.86
CA THR A 103 -7.68 17.86 3.03
C THR A 103 -7.70 16.69 4.02
N LEU A 104 -6.57 16.45 4.67
CA LEU A 104 -6.42 15.46 5.73
C LEU A 104 -6.27 16.16 7.07
N SER A 105 -7.04 15.71 8.07
CA SER A 105 -6.89 16.17 9.45
C SER A 105 -6.00 15.21 10.23
N ASN A 106 -5.20 15.74 11.14
CA ASN A 106 -4.31 14.97 12.02
C ASN A 106 -3.34 14.06 11.24
N ILE A 107 -2.63 14.61 10.26
CA ILE A 107 -1.63 13.89 9.47
C ILE A 107 -0.23 14.38 9.74
N GLN A 108 0.70 13.45 9.91
CA GLN A 108 2.15 13.65 9.85
C GLN A 108 2.65 13.06 8.53
N LEU A 109 3.28 13.86 7.69
CA LEU A 109 3.93 13.41 6.46
C LEU A 109 5.44 13.38 6.68
N ILE A 110 6.07 12.26 6.31
CA ILE A 110 7.50 12.02 6.51
C ILE A 110 8.13 11.70 5.16
N HIS A 111 9.03 12.58 4.72
CA HIS A 111 9.88 12.34 3.55
C HIS A 111 11.08 11.49 3.98
N SER A 112 11.01 10.18 3.82
CA SER A 112 12.07 9.23 4.22
C SER A 112 11.86 7.86 3.60
N ASP A 113 12.92 7.03 3.55
CA ASP A 113 12.73 5.58 3.49
C ASP A 113 12.02 5.15 4.78
N TYR A 114 11.00 4.29 4.66
CA TYR A 114 10.23 3.83 5.82
C TYR A 114 11.09 3.18 6.91
N LYS A 115 12.23 2.59 6.54
CA LYS A 115 13.18 1.94 7.48
C LYS A 115 13.86 2.96 8.40
N ASP A 116 14.07 4.19 7.91
CA ASP A 116 14.80 5.25 8.59
C ASP A 116 13.84 6.28 9.21
N ALA A 117 12.54 6.15 8.96
CA ALA A 117 11.53 7.06 9.45
C ALA A 117 11.43 7.06 10.97
N GLN A 118 11.55 8.23 11.57
CA GLN A 118 11.40 8.43 13.02
C GLN A 118 9.92 8.54 13.35
N LEU A 119 9.36 7.52 13.97
CA LEU A 119 7.98 7.49 14.44
C LEU A 119 7.93 7.97 15.89
N GLU A 120 7.31 9.12 16.14
CA GLU A 120 7.13 9.66 17.51
C GLU A 120 6.30 8.72 18.40
N LYS A 121 5.34 8.03 17.81
CA LYS A 121 4.49 7.04 18.48
C LYS A 121 4.33 5.82 17.59
N GLN A 122 4.25 4.66 18.22
CA GLN A 122 3.94 3.42 17.52
C GLN A 122 2.53 3.50 16.93
N PRO A 123 2.36 3.38 15.59
CA PRO A 123 1.04 3.36 14.98
C PRO A 123 0.27 2.08 15.35
N ASP A 124 -1.04 2.19 15.39
CA ASP A 124 -1.91 1.05 15.63
C ASP A 124 -1.90 0.10 14.45
N ILE A 125 -2.02 0.66 13.25
CA ILE A 125 -2.07 -0.08 12.01
C ILE A 125 -1.00 0.48 11.08
N ILE A 126 -0.20 -0.41 10.48
CA ILE A 126 0.67 -0.07 9.36
C ILE A 126 0.10 -0.73 8.11
N PHE A 127 0.12 -0.03 7.00
CA PHE A 127 -0.23 -0.65 5.73
C PHE A 127 0.58 -0.12 4.56
N SER A 128 0.52 -0.86 3.46
CA SER A 128 0.97 -0.40 2.16
C SER A 128 -0.02 -0.80 1.07
N SER A 129 -0.08 0.00 0.03
CA SER A 129 -0.93 -0.27 -1.12
C SER A 129 -0.17 0.01 -2.40
N LEU A 130 -0.04 -1.00 -3.29
CA LEU A 130 0.70 -0.91 -4.54
C LEU A 130 2.16 -0.44 -4.35
N PHE A 131 2.83 -0.98 -3.38
CA PHE A 131 4.16 -0.57 -2.97
C PHE A 131 5.13 -1.75 -2.81
N CYS A 132 4.66 -2.88 -2.28
CA CYS A 132 5.52 -4.02 -1.98
C CYS A 132 6.19 -4.64 -3.22
N HIS A 133 5.56 -4.53 -4.39
CA HIS A 133 6.12 -5.08 -5.62
C HIS A 133 7.41 -4.38 -6.10
N HIS A 134 7.77 -3.21 -5.53
CA HIS A 134 9.05 -2.54 -5.79
C HIS A 134 10.26 -3.24 -5.14
N PHE A 135 10.05 -4.13 -4.19
CA PHE A 135 11.12 -4.74 -3.40
C PHE A 135 11.50 -6.14 -3.89
N SER A 136 12.77 -6.49 -3.71
CA SER A 136 13.26 -7.85 -3.86
C SER A 136 12.67 -8.77 -2.79
N ASP A 137 12.74 -10.08 -3.00
CA ASP A 137 12.22 -11.08 -2.05
C ASP A 137 12.86 -10.94 -0.65
N ARG A 138 14.17 -10.65 -0.61
CA ARG A 138 14.88 -10.43 0.66
C ARG A 138 14.41 -9.18 1.39
N GLU A 139 14.13 -8.12 0.65
CA GLU A 139 13.61 -6.88 1.22
C GLU A 139 12.17 -7.04 1.69
N MET A 140 11.36 -7.82 0.97
CA MET A 140 10.01 -8.16 1.41
C MET A 140 9.97 -8.82 2.78
N VAL A 141 10.87 -9.78 3.04
CA VAL A 141 10.97 -10.41 4.37
C VAL A 141 11.29 -9.37 5.45
N LYS A 142 12.25 -8.47 5.19
CA LYS A 142 12.61 -7.40 6.13
C LYS A 142 11.46 -6.41 6.34
N GLN A 143 10.71 -6.08 5.28
CA GLN A 143 9.57 -5.19 5.37
C GLN A 143 8.45 -5.77 6.24
N LEU A 144 8.13 -7.06 6.06
CA LEU A 144 7.17 -7.76 6.91
C LEU A 144 7.59 -7.76 8.38
N GLN A 145 8.88 -8.00 8.66
CA GLN A 145 9.44 -7.94 10.01
C GLN A 145 9.35 -6.53 10.60
N TRP A 146 9.67 -5.51 9.81
CA TRP A 146 9.58 -4.11 10.22
C TRP A 146 8.12 -3.72 10.53
N MET A 147 7.18 -4.05 9.65
CA MET A 147 5.76 -3.77 9.87
C MET A 147 5.23 -4.46 11.13
N LYS A 148 5.61 -5.74 11.35
CA LYS A 148 5.24 -6.48 12.56
C LYS A 148 5.77 -5.82 13.83
N SER A 149 7.02 -5.37 13.83
CA SER A 149 7.67 -4.78 15.01
C SER A 149 7.16 -3.39 15.34
N ASN A 150 6.67 -2.65 14.34
CA ASN A 150 6.25 -1.26 14.50
C ASN A 150 4.74 -1.07 14.60
N ALA A 151 3.92 -2.06 14.28
CA ALA A 151 2.46 -1.96 14.38
C ALA A 151 1.95 -2.52 15.71
N ARG A 152 1.09 -1.76 16.43
CA ARG A 152 0.51 -2.20 17.69
C ARG A 152 -0.58 -3.26 17.51
N LEU A 153 -1.53 -3.05 16.61
CA LEU A 153 -2.65 -3.98 16.34
C LEU A 153 -2.32 -4.99 15.24
N GLY A 154 -1.54 -4.56 14.27
CA GLY A 154 -1.18 -5.38 13.12
C GLY A 154 -0.94 -4.55 11.86
N PHE A 155 -0.77 -5.24 10.75
CA PHE A 155 -0.57 -4.59 9.46
C PHE A 155 -1.37 -5.28 8.35
N PHE A 156 -1.58 -4.57 7.24
CA PHE A 156 -2.10 -5.18 6.03
C PHE A 156 -1.38 -4.65 4.78
N ILE A 157 -1.43 -5.46 3.72
CA ILE A 157 -0.85 -5.14 2.42
C ILE A 157 -1.93 -5.37 1.36
N ASN A 158 -2.12 -4.38 0.48
CA ASN A 158 -2.95 -4.46 -0.70
C ASN A 158 -2.06 -4.35 -1.93
N ASP A 159 -1.73 -5.47 -2.58
CA ASP A 159 -0.80 -5.45 -3.71
C ASP A 159 -1.23 -6.38 -4.85
N LEU A 160 -0.52 -6.31 -5.97
CA LEU A 160 -0.89 -6.91 -7.24
C LEU A 160 -0.68 -8.42 -7.26
N HIS A 161 -1.64 -9.11 -7.85
CA HIS A 161 -1.50 -10.51 -8.24
C HIS A 161 -0.86 -10.60 -9.62
N ARG A 162 0.31 -11.24 -9.71
CA ARG A 162 0.99 -11.52 -10.98
C ARG A 162 0.19 -12.52 -11.81
N HIS A 163 -0.56 -12.02 -12.78
CA HIS A 163 -1.40 -12.85 -13.63
C HIS A 163 -1.42 -12.35 -15.07
N LYS A 164 -1.39 -13.28 -16.04
CA LYS A 164 -1.37 -12.96 -17.48
C LYS A 164 -2.53 -12.07 -17.90
N VAL A 165 -3.74 -12.41 -17.46
CA VAL A 165 -4.94 -11.62 -17.81
C VAL A 165 -4.82 -10.22 -17.25
N ALA A 166 -4.41 -10.05 -15.98
CA ALA A 166 -4.21 -8.73 -15.38
C ALA A 166 -3.22 -7.89 -16.20
N TYR A 167 -2.08 -8.48 -16.57
CA TYR A 167 -1.04 -7.81 -17.35
C TYR A 167 -1.57 -7.30 -18.70
N TYR A 168 -2.18 -8.19 -19.49
CA TYR A 168 -2.66 -7.78 -20.82
C TYR A 168 -3.87 -6.85 -20.75
N SER A 169 -4.76 -7.04 -19.77
CA SER A 169 -5.89 -6.13 -19.56
C SER A 169 -5.42 -4.73 -19.24
N ILE A 170 -4.54 -4.56 -18.24
CA ILE A 170 -4.05 -3.22 -17.87
C ILE A 170 -3.24 -2.58 -19.00
N LYS A 171 -2.43 -3.36 -19.73
CA LYS A 171 -1.67 -2.88 -20.88
C LYS A 171 -2.58 -2.32 -21.98
N VAL A 172 -3.70 -2.98 -22.27
CA VAL A 172 -4.69 -2.50 -23.26
C VAL A 172 -5.41 -1.26 -22.72
N LEU A 173 -5.90 -1.31 -21.47
CA LEU A 173 -6.62 -0.20 -20.85
C LEU A 173 -5.76 1.06 -20.79
N THR A 174 -4.53 0.96 -20.32
CA THR A 174 -3.65 2.14 -20.22
C THR A 174 -3.25 2.68 -21.60
N LYS A 175 -3.04 1.80 -22.58
CA LYS A 175 -2.78 2.23 -23.96
C LYS A 175 -3.95 3.03 -24.55
N MET A 176 -5.19 2.67 -24.23
CA MET A 176 -6.40 3.29 -24.77
C MET A 176 -6.83 4.56 -24.03
N PHE A 177 -6.66 4.59 -22.72
CA PHE A 177 -7.28 5.60 -21.87
C PHE A 177 -6.31 6.47 -21.08
N SER A 178 -5.04 6.07 -20.92
CA SER A 178 -4.06 6.90 -20.23
C SER A 178 -3.42 7.92 -21.18
N ASN A 179 -3.13 9.11 -20.66
CA ASN A 179 -2.29 10.11 -21.33
C ASN A 179 -0.86 10.13 -20.77
N SER A 180 -0.64 9.50 -19.60
CA SER A 180 0.68 9.40 -18.97
C SER A 180 1.52 8.29 -19.63
N TYR A 181 2.71 8.63 -20.09
CA TYR A 181 3.67 7.62 -20.58
C TYR A 181 4.17 6.73 -19.46
N LEU A 182 4.27 7.28 -18.22
CA LEU A 182 4.62 6.53 -17.02
C LEU A 182 3.60 5.43 -16.76
N VAL A 183 2.30 5.77 -16.71
CA VAL A 183 1.23 4.79 -16.47
C VAL A 183 1.21 3.71 -17.56
N LYS A 184 1.41 4.10 -18.85
CA LYS A 184 1.44 3.13 -19.95
C LYS A 184 2.58 2.13 -19.84
N HIS A 185 3.72 2.55 -19.33
CA HIS A 185 4.90 1.72 -19.15
C HIS A 185 4.82 0.93 -17.84
N ASP A 186 4.58 1.63 -16.74
CA ASP A 186 4.76 1.08 -15.40
C ASP A 186 3.58 0.19 -14.95
N ALA A 187 2.33 0.53 -15.29
CA ALA A 187 1.19 -0.27 -14.81
C ALA A 187 1.23 -1.76 -15.26
N PRO A 188 1.57 -2.12 -16.51
CA PRO A 188 1.81 -3.52 -16.87
C PRO A 188 3.02 -4.12 -16.16
N LEU A 189 4.09 -3.35 -16.00
CA LEU A 189 5.31 -3.80 -15.33
C LEU A 189 5.07 -4.08 -13.85
N SER A 190 4.32 -3.24 -13.13
CA SER A 190 3.91 -3.45 -11.74
C SER A 190 3.15 -4.77 -11.59
N VAL A 191 2.24 -5.11 -12.53
CA VAL A 191 1.57 -6.43 -12.52
C VAL A 191 2.58 -7.57 -12.68
N ALA A 192 3.59 -7.41 -13.54
CA ALA A 192 4.64 -8.43 -13.72
C ALA A 192 5.57 -8.56 -12.51
N ARG A 193 5.70 -7.51 -11.70
CA ARG A 193 6.41 -7.46 -10.40
C ARG A 193 5.55 -7.97 -9.25
N GLY A 194 4.22 -8.06 -9.42
CA GLY A 194 3.28 -8.55 -8.42
C GLY A 194 3.56 -9.99 -7.96
N PHE A 195 2.77 -10.48 -7.05
CA PHE A 195 3.02 -11.69 -6.29
C PHE A 195 2.07 -12.84 -6.65
N THR A 196 2.50 -14.06 -6.41
CA THR A 196 1.65 -15.24 -6.30
C THR A 196 1.33 -15.52 -4.83
N LYS A 197 0.34 -16.38 -4.58
CA LYS A 197 0.02 -16.82 -3.21
C LYS A 197 1.18 -17.56 -2.55
N ASP A 198 1.88 -18.40 -3.31
CA ASP A 198 3.00 -19.20 -2.81
C ASP A 198 4.18 -18.31 -2.38
N GLU A 199 4.45 -17.23 -3.12
CA GLU A 199 5.47 -16.25 -2.73
C GLU A 199 5.10 -15.56 -1.41
N TRP A 200 3.84 -15.15 -1.21
CA TRP A 200 3.40 -14.61 0.07
C TRP A 200 3.59 -15.60 1.22
N LEU A 201 3.23 -16.89 1.02
CA LEU A 201 3.44 -17.93 2.03
C LEU A 201 4.91 -18.09 2.39
N GLN A 202 5.80 -18.06 1.39
CA GLN A 202 7.25 -18.13 1.61
C GLN A 202 7.77 -16.92 2.38
N PHE A 203 7.36 -15.69 2.03
CA PHE A 203 7.80 -14.49 2.74
C PHE A 203 7.39 -14.50 4.20
N PHE A 204 6.14 -14.88 4.51
CA PHE A 204 5.67 -15.00 5.89
C PHE A 204 6.43 -16.07 6.68
N ASN A 205 6.72 -17.20 6.04
CA ASN A 205 7.53 -18.26 6.65
C ASN A 205 8.96 -17.77 6.97
N PHE A 206 9.63 -17.13 6.02
CA PHE A 206 10.97 -16.56 6.22
C PHE A 206 10.98 -15.40 7.23
N ALA A 207 9.92 -14.64 7.31
CA ALA A 207 9.78 -13.57 8.30
C ALA A 207 9.48 -14.10 9.72
N GLY A 208 9.16 -15.37 9.89
CA GLY A 208 8.76 -15.96 11.16
C GLY A 208 7.42 -15.40 11.66
N ILE A 209 6.48 -15.17 10.74
CA ILE A 209 5.18 -14.59 11.04
C ILE A 209 4.10 -15.67 10.85
N SER A 210 3.34 -15.93 11.90
CA SER A 210 2.09 -16.71 11.90
C SER A 210 0.90 -15.78 12.16
N ASN A 211 -0.30 -16.21 12.16
CA ASN A 211 -1.52 -15.41 12.42
C ASN A 211 -1.79 -14.34 11.35
N TYR A 212 -1.75 -14.75 10.10
CA TYR A 212 -2.08 -13.92 8.95
C TYR A 212 -3.15 -14.56 8.06
N SER A 213 -3.79 -13.74 7.23
CA SER A 213 -4.65 -14.18 6.13
C SER A 213 -4.14 -13.65 4.80
N ILE A 214 -4.36 -14.40 3.73
CA ILE A 214 -4.05 -14.01 2.35
C ILE A 214 -5.30 -14.26 1.53
N GLU A 215 -5.91 -13.21 1.05
CA GLU A 215 -7.15 -13.26 0.30
C GLU A 215 -6.98 -12.65 -1.09
N TRP A 216 -7.45 -13.36 -2.11
CA TRP A 216 -7.57 -12.79 -3.43
C TRP A 216 -8.74 -11.81 -3.50
N LYS A 217 -8.51 -10.65 -4.09
CA LYS A 217 -9.52 -9.61 -4.29
C LYS A 217 -9.60 -9.21 -5.77
N TRP A 218 -10.77 -8.78 -6.17
CA TRP A 218 -10.97 -8.12 -7.46
C TRP A 218 -10.19 -6.77 -7.46
N ALA A 219 -9.54 -6.32 -8.50
CA ALA A 219 -9.19 -6.93 -9.77
C ALA A 219 -7.73 -7.38 -9.72
N PHE A 220 -7.51 -8.66 -9.53
CA PHE A 220 -6.18 -9.26 -9.44
C PHE A 220 -5.31 -8.63 -8.36
N ARG A 221 -5.77 -8.66 -7.10
CA ARG A 221 -5.04 -8.17 -5.94
C ARG A 221 -4.98 -9.19 -4.84
N TRP A 222 -3.99 -9.03 -3.99
CA TRP A 222 -3.89 -9.71 -2.72
C TRP A 222 -4.17 -8.73 -1.59
N LEU A 223 -5.08 -9.08 -0.71
CA LEU A 223 -5.19 -8.49 0.62
C LEU A 223 -4.55 -9.46 1.61
N VAL A 224 -3.45 -9.03 2.19
CA VAL A 224 -2.71 -9.77 3.21
C VAL A 224 -2.88 -9.04 4.53
N VAL A 225 -3.35 -9.73 5.57
CA VAL A 225 -3.60 -9.13 6.89
C VAL A 225 -2.88 -9.93 7.95
N TYR A 226 -2.08 -9.27 8.77
CA TYR A 226 -1.49 -9.80 9.99
C TYR A 226 -2.13 -9.15 11.21
N LYS A 227 -2.49 -9.95 12.22
CA LYS A 227 -3.00 -9.46 13.52
C LYS A 227 -2.00 -9.79 14.62
N ASN A 228 -1.68 -8.78 15.43
CA ASN A 228 -0.85 -9.01 16.60
C ASN A 228 -1.63 -9.84 17.65
N ALA A 229 -0.99 -10.88 18.18
CA ALA A 229 -1.64 -11.81 19.13
C ALA A 229 -1.94 -11.16 20.50
N ASP A 230 -1.15 -10.17 20.90
CA ASP A 230 -1.24 -9.57 22.25
C ASP A 230 -2.44 -8.63 22.43
N THR A 231 -3.17 -8.31 21.36
CA THR A 231 -4.30 -7.37 21.43
C THR A 231 -5.59 -7.94 21.98
N ARG A 232 -5.67 -9.25 22.28
CA ARG A 232 -6.87 -9.90 22.84
C ARG A 232 -7.13 -9.55 24.30
N ASN A 233 -6.18 -8.96 25.02
CA ASN A 233 -6.25 -8.69 26.46
C ASN A 233 -6.27 -7.21 26.85
N ILE A 234 -6.39 -6.28 25.92
CA ILE A 234 -6.53 -4.86 26.28
C ILE A 234 -7.99 -4.63 26.68
N LYS A 235 -8.28 -4.79 27.98
CA LYS A 235 -9.53 -4.26 28.57
C LYS A 235 -9.52 -2.75 28.42
N PRO A 236 -10.66 -2.11 28.04
CA PRO A 236 -10.76 -0.67 28.09
C PRO A 236 -10.58 -0.22 29.55
N GLU A 237 -9.66 0.71 29.78
CA GLU A 237 -9.61 1.51 30.98
C GLU A 237 -10.77 2.50 31.00
#